data_83a7894e3c4162bf651b82fbfb87e5c2
#
_entry.id   83a7894e3c4162bf651b82fbfb87e5c2
#
_cell.length_a   1.000
_cell.length_b   1.000
_cell.length_c   1.000
_cell.angle_alpha   90.00
_cell.angle_beta   90.00
_cell.angle_gamma   90.00
#
_symmetry.space_group_name_H-M   'P 1'
#
loop_
_entity.id
_entity.type
_entity.pdbx_description
1 polymer ?
#
loop_
_entity_poly.entity_id
_entity_poly.type
_entity_poly.pdbx_seq_one_letter_code
_entity_poly.pdbx_strand_id
1 'polypeptide(L)'
;MNRSYSKESLSEIAGGDEDFMGVVAQTFLEEIPPDLAALQEAIDNDNKELAYQFAHKMKPNLEMFGIDVQKDVAAIENWTKSSKPNSAIEENITRLVSVLEVVFKELEEDFK
;
A
#
# COMPACT_ATOMS: atom_id res chain seq x y z
N MET A 1 -1.34 15.90 -15.19
CA MET A 1 -2.24 15.29 -14.20
C MET A 1 -1.46 14.58 -13.11
N ASN A 2 -1.84 14.81 -11.87
CA ASN A 2 -1.13 14.21 -10.75
C ASN A 2 -1.57 12.76 -10.54
N ARG A 3 -0.60 11.87 -10.42
CA ARG A 3 -0.84 10.48 -10.06
C ARG A 3 -0.69 10.31 -8.55
N SER A 4 -1.34 9.30 -8.01
CA SER A 4 -1.24 8.95 -6.58
C SER A 4 0.01 8.15 -6.27
N TYR A 5 0.77 7.75 -7.29
CA TYR A 5 2.09 7.16 -7.15
C TYR A 5 3.10 8.02 -7.92
N SER A 6 4.39 7.81 -7.70
CA SER A 6 5.44 8.59 -8.34
C SER A 6 6.08 7.82 -9.50
N LYS A 7 5.82 8.25 -10.73
CA LYS A 7 6.49 7.67 -11.91
C LYS A 7 7.99 7.91 -11.86
N GLU A 8 8.39 9.04 -11.32
CA GLU A 8 9.81 9.37 -11.16
C GLU A 8 10.52 8.38 -10.25
N SER A 9 9.94 8.07 -9.09
CA SER A 9 10.49 7.07 -8.18
C SER A 9 10.57 5.70 -8.82
N LEU A 10 9.52 5.31 -9.54
CA LEU A 10 9.50 4.03 -10.26
C LEU A 10 10.57 3.98 -11.34
N SER A 11 10.74 5.07 -12.08
CA SER A 11 11.78 5.18 -13.11
C SER A 11 13.19 5.05 -12.51
N GLU A 12 13.43 5.68 -11.37
CA GLU A 12 14.71 5.60 -10.68
C GLU A 12 15.04 4.15 -10.27
N ILE A 13 14.07 3.45 -9.73
CA ILE A 13 14.25 2.04 -9.32
C ILE A 13 14.57 1.17 -10.54
N ALA A 14 13.93 1.45 -11.66
CA ALA A 14 14.10 0.69 -12.89
C ALA A 14 15.30 1.14 -13.72
N GLY A 15 16.05 2.14 -13.26
CA GLY A 15 17.19 2.67 -14.00
C GLY A 15 16.79 3.31 -15.34
N GLY A 16 15.57 3.80 -15.43
CA GLY A 16 15.05 4.42 -16.65
C GLY A 16 14.54 3.43 -17.69
N ASP A 17 14.57 2.14 -17.40
CA ASP A 17 14.11 1.09 -18.32
C ASP A 17 12.61 0.93 -18.23
N GLU A 18 11.88 1.34 -19.28
CA GLU A 18 10.42 1.27 -19.31
C GLU A 18 9.88 -0.15 -19.21
N ASP A 19 10.55 -1.11 -19.82
CA ASP A 19 10.13 -2.51 -19.76
C ASP A 19 10.22 -3.02 -18.32
N PHE A 20 11.29 -2.67 -17.62
CA PHE A 20 11.46 -3.06 -16.25
C PHE A 20 10.46 -2.33 -15.33
N MET A 21 10.15 -1.08 -15.62
CA MET A 21 9.08 -0.35 -14.91
C MET A 21 7.76 -1.12 -15.00
N GLY A 22 7.44 -1.64 -16.17
CA GLY A 22 6.25 -2.44 -16.38
C GLY A 22 6.25 -3.71 -15.53
N VAL A 23 7.41 -4.38 -15.44
CA VAL A 23 7.55 -5.59 -14.61
C VAL A 23 7.34 -5.25 -13.13
N VAL A 24 7.95 -4.17 -12.65
CA VAL A 24 7.81 -3.73 -11.26
C VAL A 24 6.36 -3.36 -10.95
N ALA A 25 5.71 -2.61 -11.85
CA ALA A 25 4.31 -2.23 -11.70
C ALA A 25 3.40 -3.46 -11.68
N GLN A 26 3.64 -4.44 -12.55
CA GLN A 26 2.86 -5.66 -12.60
C GLN A 26 3.01 -6.48 -11.31
N THR A 27 4.23 -6.57 -10.79
CA THR A 27 4.49 -7.24 -9.51
C THR A 27 3.73 -6.59 -8.38
N PHE A 28 3.72 -5.26 -8.33
CA PHE A 28 2.95 -4.50 -7.34
C PHE A 28 1.45 -4.85 -7.43
N LEU A 29 0.91 -4.87 -8.67
CA LEU A 29 -0.50 -5.19 -8.90
C LEU A 29 -0.86 -6.63 -8.54
N GLU A 30 0.10 -7.54 -8.57
CA GLU A 30 -0.12 -8.93 -8.18
C GLU A 30 -0.03 -9.14 -6.68
N GLU A 31 0.87 -8.43 -6.01
CA GLU A 31 1.16 -8.64 -4.58
C GLU A 31 0.35 -7.77 -3.62
N ILE A 32 0.20 -6.49 -3.94
CA ILE A 32 -0.40 -5.56 -2.99
C ILE A 32 -1.91 -5.74 -2.81
N PRO A 33 -2.73 -5.96 -3.85
CA PRO A 33 -4.15 -6.16 -3.62
C PRO A 33 -4.48 -7.30 -2.66
N PRO A 34 -3.88 -8.52 -2.78
CA PRO A 34 -4.17 -9.56 -1.79
C PRO A 34 -3.63 -9.22 -0.40
N ASP A 35 -2.48 -8.53 -0.30
CA ASP A 35 -1.95 -8.12 1.00
C ASP A 35 -2.87 -7.09 1.67
N LEU A 36 -3.42 -6.17 0.89
CA LEU A 36 -4.37 -5.18 1.40
C LEU A 36 -5.65 -5.85 1.90
N ALA A 37 -6.17 -6.82 1.15
CA ALA A 37 -7.36 -7.57 1.55
C ALA A 37 -7.10 -8.34 2.85
N ALA A 38 -5.91 -8.94 2.99
CA ALA A 38 -5.53 -9.67 4.19
C ALA A 38 -5.39 -8.73 5.39
N LEU A 39 -4.85 -7.53 5.16
CA LEU A 39 -4.76 -6.51 6.20
C LEU A 39 -6.15 -6.10 6.69
N GLN A 40 -7.07 -5.83 5.76
CA GLN A 40 -8.43 -5.45 6.11
C GLN A 40 -9.13 -6.54 6.93
N GLU A 41 -8.97 -7.79 6.52
CA GLU A 41 -9.53 -8.93 7.25
C GLU A 41 -8.95 -9.05 8.65
N ALA A 42 -7.63 -8.89 8.78
CA ALA A 42 -6.97 -8.94 10.08
C ALA A 42 -7.48 -7.84 11.02
N ILE A 43 -7.68 -6.63 10.50
CA ILE A 43 -8.22 -5.51 11.28
C ILE A 43 -9.66 -5.80 11.69
N ASP A 44 -10.49 -6.30 10.79
CA ASP A 44 -11.88 -6.61 11.06
C ASP A 44 -12.01 -7.69 12.14
N ASN A 45 -11.09 -8.63 12.17
CA ASN A 45 -11.05 -9.71 13.16
C ASN A 45 -10.28 -9.35 14.43
N ASP A 46 -9.83 -8.09 14.53
CA ASP A 46 -9.02 -7.59 15.65
C ASP A 46 -7.77 -8.45 15.86
N ASN A 47 -7.22 -8.98 14.78
CA ASN A 47 -5.98 -9.77 14.79
C ASN A 47 -4.78 -8.86 14.58
N LYS A 48 -4.29 -8.30 15.68
CA LYS A 48 -3.21 -7.29 15.63
C LYS A 48 -1.90 -7.85 15.11
N GLU A 49 -1.59 -9.09 15.41
CA GLU A 49 -0.36 -9.73 14.95
C GLU A 49 -0.32 -9.83 13.42
N LEU A 50 -1.40 -10.34 12.82
CA LEU A 50 -1.49 -10.42 11.35
C LEU A 50 -1.56 -9.04 10.71
N ALA A 51 -2.30 -8.11 11.34
CA ALA A 51 -2.39 -6.75 10.82
C ALA A 51 -1.00 -6.12 10.75
N TYR A 52 -0.19 -6.31 11.78
CA TYR A 52 1.18 -5.80 11.78
C TYR A 52 2.00 -6.42 10.65
N GLN A 53 1.92 -7.74 10.48
CA GLN A 53 2.69 -8.44 9.45
C GLN A 53 2.39 -7.92 8.05
N PHE A 54 1.11 -7.75 7.72
CA PHE A 54 0.72 -7.28 6.40
C PHE A 54 1.03 -5.79 6.18
N ALA A 55 0.79 -4.95 7.18
CA ALA A 55 1.15 -3.53 7.08
C ALA A 55 2.65 -3.37 6.88
N HIS A 56 3.45 -4.09 7.66
CA HIS A 56 4.90 -4.03 7.57
C HIS A 56 5.41 -4.59 6.23
N LYS A 57 4.80 -5.64 5.73
CA LYS A 57 5.17 -6.25 4.44
C LYS A 57 4.93 -5.30 3.28
N MET A 58 3.82 -4.56 3.29
CA MET A 58 3.49 -3.62 2.21
C MET A 58 4.33 -2.35 2.24
N LYS A 59 4.77 -1.95 3.41
CA LYS A 59 5.41 -0.65 3.63
C LYS A 59 6.55 -0.32 2.66
N PRO A 60 7.56 -1.19 2.43
CA PRO A 60 8.64 -0.86 1.49
C PRO A 60 8.14 -0.60 0.07
N ASN A 61 7.17 -1.38 -0.40
CA ASN A 61 6.62 -1.21 -1.75
C ASN A 61 5.86 0.11 -1.88
N LEU A 62 5.12 0.49 -0.85
CA LEU A 62 4.39 1.76 -0.87
C LEU A 62 5.36 2.95 -0.88
N GLU A 63 6.46 2.84 -0.15
CA GLU A 63 7.51 3.86 -0.14
C GLU A 63 8.22 3.96 -1.49
N MET A 64 8.56 2.82 -2.08
CA MET A 64 9.22 2.75 -3.38
C MET A 64 8.40 3.42 -4.49
N PHE A 65 7.09 3.27 -4.44
CA PHE A 65 6.21 3.86 -5.43
C PHE A 65 5.84 5.32 -5.10
N GLY A 66 6.37 5.85 -4.00
CA GLY A 66 6.12 7.24 -3.61
C GLY A 66 4.66 7.53 -3.29
N ILE A 67 3.95 6.55 -2.74
CA ILE A 67 2.53 6.68 -2.39
C ILE A 67 2.42 7.34 -1.02
N ASP A 68 1.62 8.40 -0.90
CA ASP A 68 1.51 9.20 0.31
C ASP A 68 0.53 8.58 1.32
N VAL A 69 0.96 7.48 1.95
CA VAL A 69 0.17 6.77 2.96
C VAL A 69 1.00 6.38 4.18
N GLN A 70 2.19 6.96 4.34
CA GLN A 70 3.09 6.60 5.44
C GLN A 70 2.47 6.83 6.81
N LYS A 71 1.73 7.91 6.98
CA LYS A 71 1.06 8.22 8.25
C LYS A 71 0.00 7.18 8.58
N ASP A 72 -0.72 6.71 7.55
CA ASP A 72 -1.77 5.72 7.73
C ASP A 72 -1.19 4.36 8.10
N VAL A 73 -0.13 3.94 7.41
CA VAL A 73 0.57 2.69 7.72
C VAL A 73 1.17 2.75 9.13
N ALA A 74 1.80 3.87 9.48
CA ALA A 74 2.39 4.04 10.81
C ALA A 74 1.32 3.99 11.90
N ALA A 75 0.16 4.60 11.67
CA ALA A 75 -0.95 4.57 12.62
C ALA A 75 -1.45 3.14 12.84
N ILE A 76 -1.55 2.36 11.75
CA ILE A 76 -1.97 0.96 11.84
C ILE A 76 -0.94 0.14 12.61
N GLU A 77 0.35 0.30 12.30
CA GLU A 77 1.41 -0.40 13.03
C GLU A 77 1.40 -0.05 14.52
N ASN A 78 1.23 1.22 14.85
CA ASN A 78 1.16 1.67 16.26
C ASN A 78 -0.06 1.10 16.97
N TRP A 79 -1.20 1.06 16.27
CA TRP A 79 -2.42 0.45 16.81
C TRP A 79 -2.21 -1.01 17.20
N THR A 80 -1.45 -1.77 16.40
CA THR A 80 -1.22 -3.19 16.67
C THR A 80 -0.46 -3.42 17.98
N LYS A 81 0.23 -2.40 18.46
CA LYS A 81 0.98 -2.45 19.73
C LYS A 81 0.22 -1.83 20.90
N SER A 82 -1.01 -1.43 20.68
CA SER A 82 -1.85 -0.78 21.69
C SER A 82 -2.98 -1.72 22.12
N SER A 83 -3.70 -1.32 23.16
CA SER A 83 -4.90 -2.03 23.60
C SER A 83 -6.18 -1.40 23.05
N LYS A 84 -6.05 -0.45 22.13
CA LYS A 84 -7.20 0.25 21.55
C LYS A 84 -7.98 -0.62 20.58
N PRO A 85 -9.30 -0.38 20.45
CA PRO A 85 -10.11 -1.10 19.47
C PRO A 85 -9.78 -0.66 18.03
N ASN A 86 -10.21 -1.46 17.06
CA ASN A 86 -9.93 -1.18 15.65
C ASN A 86 -10.58 0.11 15.14
N SER A 87 -11.60 0.62 15.83
CA SER A 87 -12.19 1.92 15.48
C SER A 87 -11.18 3.06 15.57
N ALA A 88 -10.09 2.88 16.33
CA ALA A 88 -9.05 3.91 16.46
C ALA A 88 -8.33 4.18 15.14
N ILE A 89 -8.33 3.23 14.20
CA ILE A 89 -7.65 3.36 12.91
C ILE A 89 -8.61 3.30 11.72
N GLU A 90 -9.89 3.48 11.96
CA GLU A 90 -10.90 3.40 10.90
C GLU A 90 -10.61 4.38 9.76
N GLU A 91 -10.30 5.63 10.08
CA GLU A 91 -9.96 6.63 9.07
C GLU A 91 -8.70 6.26 8.30
N ASN A 92 -7.70 5.71 9.00
CA ASN A 92 -6.42 5.36 8.39
C ASN A 92 -6.58 4.21 7.40
N ILE A 93 -7.30 3.15 7.77
CA ILE A 93 -7.51 2.04 6.85
C ILE A 93 -8.39 2.44 5.67
N THR A 94 -9.41 3.27 5.90
CA THR A 94 -10.27 3.77 4.83
C THR A 94 -9.47 4.58 3.82
N ARG A 95 -8.60 5.48 4.29
CA ARG A 95 -7.75 6.28 3.42
C ARG A 95 -6.76 5.41 2.66
N LEU A 96 -6.12 4.47 3.34
CA LEU A 96 -5.17 3.54 2.71
C LEU A 96 -5.82 2.78 1.57
N VAL A 97 -7.00 2.21 1.81
CA VAL A 97 -7.74 1.47 0.78
C VAL A 97 -8.09 2.38 -0.39
N SER A 98 -8.63 3.56 -0.12
CA SER A 98 -9.03 4.51 -1.16
C SER A 98 -7.87 4.93 -2.04
N VAL A 99 -6.74 5.28 -1.43
CA VAL A 99 -5.54 5.70 -2.18
C VAL A 99 -5.00 4.54 -3.01
N LEU A 100 -4.92 3.34 -2.43
CA LEU A 100 -4.38 2.19 -3.16
C LEU A 100 -5.28 1.75 -4.32
N GLU A 101 -6.60 1.84 -4.16
CA GLU A 101 -7.51 1.53 -5.27
C GLU A 101 -7.28 2.46 -6.45
N VAL A 102 -7.05 3.75 -6.19
CA VAL A 102 -6.71 4.72 -7.23
C VAL A 102 -5.37 4.36 -7.89
N VAL A 103 -4.36 4.01 -7.08
CA VAL A 103 -3.03 3.63 -7.57
C VAL A 103 -3.13 2.39 -8.47
N PHE A 104 -3.89 1.37 -8.06
CA PHE A 104 -4.08 0.17 -8.88
C PHE A 104 -4.63 0.51 -10.26
N LYS A 105 -5.62 1.38 -10.30
CA LYS A 105 -6.24 1.82 -11.54
C LYS A 105 -5.26 2.58 -12.41
N GLU A 106 -4.51 3.49 -11.80
CA GLU A 106 -3.51 4.28 -12.51
C GLU A 106 -2.40 3.41 -13.10
N LEU A 107 -1.92 2.42 -12.34
CA LEU A 107 -0.88 1.51 -12.82
C LEU A 107 -1.40 0.64 -13.96
N GLU A 108 -2.65 0.17 -13.89
CA GLU A 108 -3.24 -0.59 -14.96
C GLU A 108 -3.34 0.24 -16.25
N GLU A 109 -3.69 1.52 -16.13
CA GLU A 109 -3.76 2.43 -17.28
C GLU A 109 -2.37 2.74 -17.85
N ASP A 110 -1.39 2.95 -17.00
CA ASP A 110 -0.06 3.40 -17.41
C ASP A 110 0.84 2.29 -17.94
N PHE A 111 0.63 1.05 -17.52
CA PHE A 111 1.51 -0.08 -17.85
C PHE A 111 0.78 -1.28 -18.45
N LYS A 112 -0.28 -1.01 -19.15
CA LYS A 112 -1.06 -2.03 -19.83
C LYS A 112 -0.37 -2.56 -21.07
#